data_8262c85e1c73446bb731b1c3fed965ed
#
_entry.id   8262c85e1c73446bb731b1c3fed965ed
#
_cell.length_a   1.000
_cell.length_b   1.000
_cell.length_c   1.000
_cell.angle_alpha   90.00
_cell.angle_beta   90.00
_cell.angle_gamma   90.00
#
_symmetry.space_group_name_H-M   'P 1'
#
loop_
_entity.id
_entity.type
_entity.pdbx_description
1 polymer ?
#
loop_
_entity_poly.entity_id
_entity_poly.type
_entity_poly.pdbx_seq_one_letter_code
_entity_poly.pdbx_strand_id
1 'polypeptide(L)'
;MAVFAIFMNMFYSNLIVPLFNKQTPLEAGELRRKIEDFCTKAGFSLKNVYVIDGSKRSTKANAYFSGLGSKKRVVLYDTLIQDLSQEEIVAVLAHEIGHYKKKHTLMALFFSLITTGLMFWLLSLFLNNLSVPLSQALGSNIPSFHLSLLAFGVIYTPISMILSIGMHVMSRRNEYQADAFAKSYGFAEELIGGLKKLSVKSLSNLLPHAAYVFVHYSHPTLLQRMKALK
;
A
#
# COMPACT_ATOMS: atom_id res chain seq x y z
N MET A 1 1.82 20.95 -0.85
CA MET A 1 1.40 19.55 -1.12
C MET A 1 2.44 18.53 -0.68
N ALA A 2 3.71 18.59 -1.13
CA ALA A 2 4.75 17.60 -0.73
C ALA A 2 4.93 17.49 0.80
N VAL A 3 5.05 18.62 1.51
CA VAL A 3 5.19 18.65 2.97
C VAL A 3 3.99 17.97 3.66
N PHE A 4 2.77 18.25 3.18
CA PHE A 4 1.56 17.61 3.70
C PHE A 4 1.55 16.10 3.45
N ALA A 5 1.92 15.65 2.24
CA ALA A 5 2.00 14.23 1.92
C ALA A 5 3.04 13.49 2.79
N ILE A 6 4.20 14.10 3.01
CA ILE A 6 5.23 13.57 3.92
C ILE A 6 4.71 13.54 5.36
N PHE A 7 4.10 14.63 5.83
CA PHE A 7 3.50 14.70 7.16
C PHE A 7 2.45 13.59 7.37
N MET A 8 1.51 13.45 6.44
CA MET A 8 0.49 12.41 6.51
C MET A 8 1.10 11.00 6.52
N ASN A 9 2.08 10.74 5.65
CA ASN A 9 2.76 9.45 5.63
C ASN A 9 3.46 9.11 6.96
N MET A 10 4.06 10.11 7.60
CA MET A 10 4.78 9.94 8.87
C MET A 10 3.86 9.80 10.09
N PHE A 11 2.78 10.55 10.13
CA PHE A 11 1.98 10.75 11.35
C PHE A 11 0.57 10.16 11.28
N TYR A 12 0.09 9.73 10.10
CA TYR A 12 -1.26 9.18 9.93
C TYR A 12 -1.60 8.09 10.96
N SER A 13 -0.73 7.10 11.09
CA SER A 13 -0.93 5.99 12.03
C SER A 13 -0.85 6.39 13.51
N ASN A 14 -0.15 7.50 13.81
CA ASN A 14 0.07 7.96 15.18
C ASN A 14 -0.97 8.98 15.65
N LEU A 15 -1.50 9.78 14.72
CA LEU A 15 -2.41 10.86 15.03
C LEU A 15 -3.83 10.58 14.54
N ILE A 16 -3.97 10.11 13.30
CA ILE A 16 -5.28 9.98 12.67
C ILE A 16 -5.93 8.63 13.05
N VAL A 17 -5.20 7.53 12.91
CA VAL A 17 -5.76 6.20 13.19
C VAL A 17 -6.30 6.06 14.61
N PRO A 18 -5.62 6.54 15.68
CA PRO A 18 -6.13 6.43 17.05
C PRO A 18 -7.41 7.22 17.32
N LEU A 19 -7.73 8.22 16.51
CA LEU A 19 -9.01 8.96 16.61
C LEU A 19 -10.22 8.09 16.22
N PHE A 20 -9.99 7.08 15.38
CA PHE A 20 -11.04 6.23 14.84
C PHE A 20 -11.02 4.80 15.36
N ASN A 21 -9.87 4.31 15.77
CA ASN A 21 -9.65 2.92 16.18
C ASN A 21 -8.77 2.86 17.43
N LYS A 22 -9.24 2.14 18.45
CA LYS A 22 -8.46 1.92 19.66
C LYS A 22 -7.23 1.05 19.34
N GLN A 23 -6.06 1.51 19.75
CA GLN A 23 -4.81 0.76 19.68
C GLN A 23 -4.39 0.35 21.09
N THR A 24 -4.22 -0.95 21.31
CA THR A 24 -3.74 -1.50 22.59
C THR A 24 -2.42 -2.21 22.37
N PRO A 25 -1.45 -2.11 23.29
CA PRO A 25 -0.24 -2.93 23.20
C PRO A 25 -0.60 -4.41 23.14
N LEU A 26 0.10 -5.17 22.28
CA LEU A 26 -0.03 -6.64 22.29
C LEU A 26 0.44 -7.16 23.64
N GLU A 27 -0.38 -7.98 24.29
CA GLU A 27 -0.05 -8.58 25.57
C GLU A 27 1.21 -9.46 25.49
N ALA A 28 1.88 -9.61 26.63
CA ALA A 28 3.01 -10.53 26.73
C ALA A 28 2.53 -11.97 26.49
N GLY A 29 3.18 -12.66 25.55
CA GLY A 29 2.80 -14.01 25.16
C GLY A 29 3.69 -14.55 24.04
N GLU A 30 3.35 -15.75 23.59
CA GLU A 30 4.16 -16.46 22.60
C GLU A 30 4.23 -15.71 21.25
N LEU A 31 3.10 -15.17 20.77
CA LEU A 31 3.08 -14.39 19.52
C LEU A 31 4.00 -13.17 19.62
N ARG A 32 3.93 -12.41 20.71
CA ARG A 32 4.79 -11.24 20.92
C ARG A 32 6.26 -11.63 20.90
N ARG A 33 6.64 -12.69 21.61
CA ARG A 33 8.01 -13.21 21.62
C ARG A 33 8.49 -13.59 20.21
N LYS A 34 7.69 -14.37 19.45
CA LYS A 34 8.04 -14.74 18.08
C LYS A 34 8.25 -13.53 17.17
N ILE A 35 7.43 -12.49 17.30
CA ILE A 35 7.59 -11.23 16.56
C ILE A 35 8.88 -10.51 16.94
N GLU A 36 9.18 -10.38 18.23
CA GLU A 36 10.38 -9.71 18.75
C GLU A 36 11.65 -10.46 18.33
N ASP A 37 11.66 -11.78 18.44
CA ASP A 37 12.76 -12.66 18.02
C ASP A 37 13.03 -12.52 16.52
N PHE A 38 11.98 -12.55 15.70
CA PHE A 38 12.12 -12.36 14.25
C PHE A 38 12.65 -10.96 13.92
N CYS A 39 12.12 -9.91 14.53
CA CYS A 39 12.59 -8.54 14.32
C CYS A 39 14.08 -8.40 14.66
N THR A 40 14.51 -9.01 15.77
CA THR A 40 15.92 -9.03 16.17
C THR A 40 16.77 -9.76 15.13
N LYS A 41 16.36 -10.97 14.70
CA LYS A 41 17.04 -11.75 13.66
C LYS A 41 17.13 -11.00 12.32
N ALA A 42 16.08 -10.26 11.96
CA ALA A 42 16.03 -9.45 10.75
C ALA A 42 16.78 -8.11 10.87
N GLY A 43 17.36 -7.78 12.03
CA GLY A 43 17.98 -6.49 12.28
C GLY A 43 17.00 -5.32 12.13
N PHE A 44 15.77 -5.52 12.62
CA PHE A 44 14.70 -4.53 12.60
C PHE A 44 14.44 -4.01 14.01
N SER A 45 14.76 -2.72 14.25
CA SER A 45 14.54 -2.08 15.56
C SER A 45 13.06 -1.86 15.80
N LEU A 46 12.43 -2.74 16.57
CA LEU A 46 11.01 -2.68 16.94
C LEU A 46 10.88 -2.01 18.31
N LYS A 47 10.06 -0.95 18.41
CA LYS A 47 9.77 -0.30 19.70
C LYS A 47 8.61 -0.97 20.42
N ASN A 48 7.54 -1.30 19.72
CA ASN A 48 6.37 -1.95 20.31
C ASN A 48 5.47 -2.59 19.22
N VAL A 49 4.61 -3.52 19.65
CA VAL A 49 3.57 -4.15 18.86
C VAL A 49 2.21 -3.72 19.41
N TYR A 50 1.33 -3.26 18.53
CA TYR A 50 -0.02 -2.84 18.87
C TYR A 50 -1.05 -3.71 18.17
N VAL A 51 -2.19 -3.87 18.80
CA VAL A 51 -3.40 -4.45 18.21
C VAL A 51 -4.43 -3.35 18.05
N ILE A 52 -5.07 -3.32 16.86
CA ILE A 52 -6.15 -2.39 16.53
C ILE A 52 -7.47 -3.16 16.40
N ASP A 53 -8.56 -2.59 16.92
CA ASP A 53 -9.90 -3.16 16.89
C ASP A 53 -10.58 -2.99 15.51
N GLY A 54 -9.94 -3.52 14.48
CA GLY A 54 -10.39 -3.43 13.09
C GLY A 54 -11.71 -4.14 12.82
N SER A 55 -11.99 -5.23 13.55
CA SER A 55 -13.22 -6.03 13.44
C SER A 55 -14.51 -5.22 13.62
N LYS A 56 -14.46 -4.11 14.34
CA LYS A 56 -15.62 -3.20 14.51
C LYS A 56 -16.09 -2.55 13.21
N ARG A 57 -15.25 -2.50 12.17
CA ARG A 57 -15.52 -1.76 10.93
C ARG A 57 -15.32 -2.56 9.67
N SER A 58 -14.51 -3.61 9.73
CA SER A 58 -14.16 -4.41 8.57
C SER A 58 -13.81 -5.83 8.97
N THR A 59 -14.15 -6.77 8.12
CA THR A 59 -13.72 -8.17 8.23
C THR A 59 -12.33 -8.40 7.60
N LYS A 60 -11.75 -7.37 6.97
CA LYS A 60 -10.44 -7.49 6.32
C LYS A 60 -9.34 -7.57 7.36
N ALA A 61 -8.55 -8.64 7.29
CA ALA A 61 -7.33 -8.79 8.06
C ALA A 61 -6.20 -7.94 7.46
N ASN A 62 -5.44 -7.25 8.31
CA ASN A 62 -4.33 -6.41 7.87
C ASN A 62 -3.24 -6.31 8.95
N ALA A 63 -2.02 -5.99 8.53
CA ALA A 63 -0.92 -5.59 9.39
C ALA A 63 -0.13 -4.49 8.67
N TYR A 64 0.48 -3.59 9.43
CA TYR A 64 1.34 -2.56 8.83
C TYR A 64 2.39 -2.06 9.81
N PHE A 65 3.47 -1.50 9.25
CA PHE A 65 4.48 -0.79 10.03
C PHE A 65 4.21 0.71 10.06
N SER A 66 4.53 1.32 11.19
CA SER A 66 4.42 2.75 11.40
C SER A 66 5.63 3.28 12.14
N GLY A 67 5.96 4.56 11.90
CA GLY A 67 7.08 5.26 12.52
C GLY A 67 8.36 5.21 11.68
N LEU A 68 9.26 6.17 11.95
CA LEU A 68 10.54 6.33 11.28
C LEU A 68 11.70 6.11 12.27
N GLY A 69 12.84 5.67 11.73
CA GLY A 69 14.06 5.49 12.50
C GLY A 69 13.91 4.44 13.62
N SER A 70 14.25 4.81 14.85
CA SER A 70 14.16 3.96 16.05
C SER A 70 12.77 3.87 16.68
N LYS A 71 11.77 4.62 16.17
CA LYS A 71 10.41 4.67 16.72
C LYS A 71 9.42 3.78 15.95
N LYS A 72 9.91 2.73 15.32
CA LYS A 72 9.10 1.81 14.52
C LYS A 72 8.22 0.96 15.41
N ARG A 73 6.97 0.77 14.98
CA ARG A 73 6.00 -0.10 15.62
C ARG A 73 5.27 -0.92 14.58
N VAL A 74 4.87 -2.10 14.99
CA VAL A 74 3.97 -3.00 14.26
C VAL A 74 2.56 -2.76 14.76
N VAL A 75 1.61 -2.70 13.86
CA VAL A 75 0.18 -2.65 14.16
C VAL A 75 -0.50 -3.83 13.49
N LEU A 76 -1.08 -4.71 14.29
CA LEU A 76 -1.84 -5.88 13.85
C LEU A 76 -3.33 -5.60 14.00
N TYR A 77 -4.12 -6.01 13.04
CA TYR A 77 -5.57 -6.03 13.21
C TYR A 77 -5.98 -7.25 14.03
N ASP A 78 -6.96 -7.08 14.91
CA ASP A 78 -7.55 -8.18 15.69
C ASP A 78 -8.09 -9.30 14.77
N THR A 79 -8.65 -8.94 13.62
CA THR A 79 -9.07 -9.87 12.56
C THR A 79 -7.92 -10.73 12.03
N LEU A 80 -6.70 -10.17 11.90
CA LEU A 80 -5.53 -10.92 11.46
C LEU A 80 -5.12 -11.97 12.50
N ILE A 81 -5.14 -11.60 13.79
CA ILE A 81 -4.80 -12.50 14.91
C ILE A 81 -5.82 -13.63 15.02
N GLN A 82 -7.09 -13.36 14.72
CA GLN A 82 -8.16 -14.37 14.75
C GLN A 82 -8.07 -15.38 13.58
N ASP A 83 -7.62 -14.93 12.41
CA ASP A 83 -7.68 -15.68 11.16
C ASP A 83 -6.42 -16.50 10.88
N LEU A 84 -5.26 -16.07 11.35
CA LEU A 84 -3.97 -16.66 11.05
C LEU A 84 -3.34 -17.34 12.27
N SER A 85 -2.52 -18.37 12.02
CA SER A 85 -1.64 -18.92 13.05
C SER A 85 -0.53 -17.93 13.42
N GLN A 86 0.12 -18.14 14.54
CA GLN A 86 1.22 -17.27 14.97
C GLN A 86 2.37 -17.25 13.96
N GLU A 87 2.68 -18.40 13.34
CA GLU A 87 3.70 -18.56 12.32
C GLU A 87 3.33 -17.80 11.04
N GLU A 88 2.07 -17.90 10.62
CA GLU A 88 1.55 -17.15 9.47
C GLU A 88 1.58 -15.62 9.72
N ILE A 89 1.29 -15.17 10.95
CA ILE A 89 1.41 -13.75 11.32
C ILE A 89 2.86 -13.30 11.21
N VAL A 90 3.82 -14.08 11.72
CA VAL A 90 5.25 -13.75 11.61
C VAL A 90 5.69 -13.74 10.16
N ALA A 91 5.19 -14.66 9.31
CA ALA A 91 5.48 -14.69 7.87
C ALA A 91 4.95 -13.43 7.15
N VAL A 92 3.72 -12.99 7.46
CA VAL A 92 3.18 -11.72 6.94
C VAL A 92 4.03 -10.54 7.40
N LEU A 93 4.45 -10.51 8.67
CA LEU A 93 5.35 -9.47 9.17
C LEU A 93 6.73 -9.51 8.52
N ALA A 94 7.25 -10.69 8.19
CA ALA A 94 8.49 -10.83 7.44
C ALA A 94 8.37 -10.20 6.05
N HIS A 95 7.28 -10.44 5.35
CA HIS A 95 6.97 -9.79 4.07
C HIS A 95 6.93 -8.26 4.22
N GLU A 96 6.22 -7.74 5.21
CA GLU A 96 6.14 -6.30 5.49
C GLU A 96 7.52 -5.68 5.82
N ILE A 97 8.35 -6.38 6.63
CA ILE A 97 9.74 -5.94 6.88
C ILE A 97 10.56 -5.94 5.59
N GLY A 98 10.28 -6.85 4.67
CA GLY A 98 10.85 -6.86 3.32
C GLY A 98 10.59 -5.56 2.58
N HIS A 99 9.33 -5.07 2.56
CA HIS A 99 8.99 -3.76 1.99
C HIS A 99 9.79 -2.63 2.63
N TYR A 100 9.88 -2.63 3.94
CA TYR A 100 10.64 -1.61 4.66
C TYR A 100 12.14 -1.66 4.32
N LYS A 101 12.78 -2.83 4.41
CA LYS A 101 14.22 -3.02 4.14
C LYS A 101 14.60 -2.64 2.71
N LYS A 102 13.73 -2.91 1.75
CA LYS A 102 13.89 -2.55 0.33
C LYS A 102 13.48 -1.11 0.02
N LYS A 103 13.02 -0.34 1.03
CA LYS A 103 12.60 1.09 0.89
C LYS A 103 11.47 1.29 -0.12
N HIS A 104 10.59 0.31 -0.30
CA HIS A 104 9.50 0.38 -1.28
C HIS A 104 8.56 1.55 -1.00
N THR A 105 8.27 1.85 0.27
CA THR A 105 7.43 3.00 0.67
C THR A 105 8.06 4.33 0.27
N LEU A 106 9.39 4.50 0.43
CA LEU A 106 10.08 5.71 0.01
C LEU A 106 10.08 5.87 -1.51
N MET A 107 10.27 4.76 -2.24
CA MET A 107 10.21 4.75 -3.70
C MET A 107 8.78 5.11 -4.17
N ALA A 108 7.75 4.52 -3.58
CA ALA A 108 6.36 4.85 -3.90
C ALA A 108 6.04 6.34 -3.62
N LEU A 109 6.51 6.89 -2.50
CA LEU A 109 6.37 8.31 -2.17
C LEU A 109 7.05 9.19 -3.22
N PHE A 110 8.28 8.87 -3.62
CA PHE A 110 9.01 9.62 -4.63
C PHE A 110 8.25 9.65 -5.98
N PHE A 111 7.78 8.50 -6.47
CA PHE A 111 6.98 8.43 -7.70
C PHE A 111 5.64 9.15 -7.55
N SER A 112 4.99 9.05 -6.40
CA SER A 112 3.76 9.79 -6.11
C SER A 112 3.96 11.31 -6.20
N LEU A 113 5.08 11.84 -5.69
CA LEU A 113 5.40 13.26 -5.78
C LEU A 113 5.66 13.68 -7.23
N ILE A 114 6.37 12.86 -8.03
CA ILE A 114 6.59 13.14 -9.45
C ILE A 114 5.27 13.15 -10.24
N THR A 115 4.42 12.13 -10.07
CA THR A 115 3.14 12.05 -10.78
C THR A 115 2.18 13.16 -10.39
N THR A 116 2.16 13.54 -9.11
CA THR A 116 1.38 14.68 -8.60
C THR A 116 1.92 16.00 -9.16
N GLY A 117 3.24 16.18 -9.20
CA GLY A 117 3.87 17.36 -9.82
C GLY A 117 3.54 17.47 -11.32
N LEU A 118 3.63 16.36 -12.05
CA LEU A 118 3.24 16.29 -13.46
C LEU A 118 1.76 16.65 -13.66
N MET A 119 0.88 16.11 -12.81
CA MET A 119 -0.55 16.43 -12.86
C MET A 119 -0.80 17.93 -12.69
N PHE A 120 -0.20 18.57 -11.68
CA PHE A 120 -0.37 20.02 -11.46
C PHE A 120 0.28 20.86 -12.55
N TRP A 121 1.41 20.42 -13.09
CA TRP A 121 2.03 21.09 -14.21
C TRP A 121 1.13 21.06 -15.46
N LEU A 122 0.61 19.88 -15.81
CA LEU A 122 -0.36 19.75 -16.91
C LEU A 122 -1.62 20.59 -16.64
N LEU A 123 -2.19 20.55 -15.45
CA LEU A 123 -3.34 21.37 -15.07
C LEU A 123 -3.05 22.87 -15.28
N SER A 124 -1.85 23.32 -14.90
CA SER A 124 -1.43 24.72 -15.13
C SER A 124 -1.44 25.09 -16.60
N LEU A 125 -1.02 24.19 -17.51
CA LEU A 125 -1.08 24.45 -18.96
C LEU A 125 -2.53 24.61 -19.43
N PHE A 126 -3.46 23.77 -18.93
CA PHE A 126 -4.88 23.88 -19.28
C PHE A 126 -5.51 25.17 -18.79
N LEU A 127 -5.16 25.62 -17.58
CA LEU A 127 -5.73 26.84 -17.00
C LEU A 127 -5.16 28.12 -17.62
N ASN A 128 -3.86 28.15 -17.94
CA ASN A 128 -3.20 29.37 -18.40
C ASN A 128 -3.12 29.47 -19.93
N ASN A 129 -2.78 28.38 -20.62
CA ASN A 129 -2.45 28.44 -22.04
C ASN A 129 -3.59 27.91 -22.94
N LEU A 130 -4.40 26.98 -22.43
CA LEU A 130 -5.43 26.31 -23.22
C LEU A 130 -6.86 26.74 -22.86
N SER A 131 -7.05 27.64 -21.88
CA SER A 131 -8.38 28.03 -21.39
C SER A 131 -9.26 28.65 -22.49
N VAL A 132 -8.70 29.49 -23.36
CA VAL A 132 -9.44 30.12 -24.48
C VAL A 132 -9.84 29.09 -25.53
N PRO A 133 -8.89 28.32 -26.16
CA PRO A 133 -9.27 27.36 -27.19
C PRO A 133 -10.16 26.24 -26.67
N LEU A 134 -10.01 25.81 -25.40
CA LEU A 134 -10.89 24.82 -24.80
C LEU A 134 -12.32 25.34 -24.58
N SER A 135 -12.45 26.59 -24.09
CA SER A 135 -13.78 27.20 -23.93
C SER A 135 -14.49 27.33 -25.28
N GLN A 136 -13.80 27.77 -26.32
CA GLN A 136 -14.33 27.86 -27.68
C GLN A 136 -14.74 26.48 -28.25
N ALA A 137 -13.90 25.47 -28.06
CA ALA A 137 -14.21 24.07 -28.48
C ALA A 137 -15.44 23.50 -27.76
N LEU A 138 -15.71 23.97 -26.54
CA LEU A 138 -16.89 23.60 -25.74
C LEU A 138 -18.08 24.53 -25.95
N GLY A 139 -18.05 25.42 -26.98
CA GLY A 139 -19.14 26.29 -27.35
C GLY A 139 -19.28 27.56 -26.48
N SER A 140 -18.25 27.94 -25.73
CA SER A 140 -18.23 29.14 -24.91
C SER A 140 -17.23 30.18 -25.46
N ASN A 141 -17.66 31.42 -25.64
CA ASN A 141 -16.78 32.52 -26.05
C ASN A 141 -16.03 33.17 -24.87
N ILE A 142 -16.32 32.75 -23.63
CA ILE A 142 -15.71 33.30 -22.43
C ILE A 142 -14.80 32.21 -21.82
N PRO A 143 -13.49 32.51 -21.60
CA PRO A 143 -12.61 31.59 -20.88
C PRO A 143 -13.15 31.31 -19.49
N SER A 144 -13.23 30.04 -19.12
CA SER A 144 -13.85 29.62 -17.89
C SER A 144 -13.00 28.58 -17.16
N PHE A 145 -12.70 28.84 -15.88
CA PHE A 145 -11.95 27.93 -15.03
C PHE A 145 -12.59 26.53 -14.97
N HIS A 146 -13.90 26.46 -14.78
CA HIS A 146 -14.60 25.18 -14.64
C HIS A 146 -14.62 24.37 -15.95
N LEU A 147 -14.71 25.02 -17.11
CA LEU A 147 -14.62 24.34 -18.41
C LEU A 147 -13.21 23.77 -18.63
N SER A 148 -12.17 24.55 -18.31
CA SER A 148 -10.78 24.09 -18.37
C SER A 148 -10.52 22.91 -17.42
N LEU A 149 -11.10 22.93 -16.22
CA LEU A 149 -10.98 21.85 -15.26
C LEU A 149 -11.69 20.57 -15.73
N LEU A 150 -12.88 20.68 -16.31
CA LEU A 150 -13.60 19.55 -16.89
C LEU A 150 -12.84 18.94 -18.08
N ALA A 151 -12.36 19.77 -19.00
CA ALA A 151 -11.56 19.32 -20.13
C ALA A 151 -10.28 18.62 -19.68
N PHE A 152 -9.59 19.21 -18.68
CA PHE A 152 -8.44 18.56 -18.05
C PHE A 152 -8.77 17.18 -17.49
N GLY A 153 -9.86 17.05 -16.72
CA GLY A 153 -10.28 15.75 -16.14
C GLY A 153 -10.47 14.67 -17.20
N VAL A 154 -11.13 15.02 -18.31
CA VAL A 154 -11.34 14.08 -19.43
C VAL A 154 -10.03 13.69 -20.10
N ILE A 155 -9.19 14.67 -20.44
CA ILE A 155 -7.94 14.43 -21.19
C ILE A 155 -6.86 13.81 -20.31
N TYR A 156 -6.82 14.12 -19.00
CA TYR A 156 -5.87 13.55 -18.07
C TYR A 156 -6.16 12.07 -17.74
N THR A 157 -7.42 11.62 -17.87
CA THR A 157 -7.81 10.23 -17.54
C THR A 157 -6.96 9.19 -18.29
N PRO A 158 -6.80 9.19 -19.61
CA PRO A 158 -5.95 8.21 -20.31
C PRO A 158 -4.47 8.35 -19.92
N ILE A 159 -3.98 9.57 -19.65
CA ILE A 159 -2.61 9.80 -19.19
C ILE A 159 -2.40 9.15 -17.83
N SER A 160 -3.31 9.37 -16.88
CA SER A 160 -3.25 8.77 -15.55
C SER A 160 -3.32 7.24 -15.59
N MET A 161 -4.09 6.68 -16.52
CA MET A 161 -4.16 5.23 -16.73
C MET A 161 -2.81 4.65 -17.19
N ILE A 162 -2.13 5.31 -18.13
CA ILE A 162 -0.78 4.88 -18.57
C ILE A 162 0.23 4.96 -17.40
N LEU A 163 0.22 6.06 -16.66
CA LEU A 163 1.09 6.22 -15.47
C LEU A 163 0.82 5.16 -14.42
N SER A 164 -0.46 4.82 -14.19
CA SER A 164 -0.84 3.79 -13.21
C SER A 164 -0.37 2.39 -13.60
N ILE A 165 -0.34 2.04 -14.89
CA ILE A 165 0.22 0.75 -15.36
C ILE A 165 1.70 0.65 -14.96
N GLY A 166 2.50 1.68 -15.18
CA GLY A 166 3.90 1.71 -14.74
C GLY A 166 4.06 1.52 -13.24
N MET A 167 3.22 2.21 -12.45
CA MET A 167 3.19 2.05 -10.99
C MET A 167 2.78 0.65 -10.56
N HIS A 168 1.79 0.04 -11.22
CA HIS A 168 1.35 -1.33 -10.93
C HIS A 168 2.45 -2.36 -11.24
N VAL A 169 3.17 -2.21 -12.35
CA VAL A 169 4.32 -3.08 -12.68
C VAL A 169 5.38 -3.01 -11.59
N MET A 170 5.74 -1.79 -11.17
CA MET A 170 6.69 -1.59 -10.08
C MET A 170 6.20 -2.17 -8.75
N SER A 171 4.94 -1.94 -8.42
CA SER A 171 4.32 -2.47 -7.19
C SER A 171 4.37 -4.00 -7.15
N ARG A 172 3.98 -4.67 -8.24
CA ARG A 172 4.07 -6.15 -8.33
C ARG A 172 5.51 -6.67 -8.18
N ARG A 173 6.49 -5.96 -8.73
CA ARG A 173 7.91 -6.31 -8.53
C ARG A 173 8.32 -6.18 -7.06
N ASN A 174 7.85 -5.14 -6.38
CA ASN A 174 8.11 -4.92 -4.96
C ASN A 174 7.50 -6.04 -4.10
N GLU A 175 6.29 -6.53 -4.46
CA GLU A 175 5.67 -7.69 -3.80
C GLU A 175 6.54 -8.94 -3.88
N TYR A 176 7.04 -9.27 -5.08
CA TYR A 176 7.95 -10.41 -5.23
C TYR A 176 9.25 -10.26 -4.43
N GLN A 177 9.77 -9.04 -4.30
CA GLN A 177 10.97 -8.79 -3.49
C GLN A 177 10.69 -8.94 -1.99
N ALA A 178 9.50 -8.55 -1.53
CA ALA A 178 9.08 -8.74 -0.15
C ALA A 178 8.80 -10.21 0.15
N ASP A 179 8.17 -10.94 -0.79
CA ASP A 179 7.98 -12.39 -0.70
C ASP A 179 9.32 -13.13 -0.63
N ALA A 180 10.28 -12.77 -1.50
CA ALA A 180 11.61 -13.35 -1.50
C ALA A 180 12.37 -13.06 -0.18
N PHE A 181 12.14 -11.90 0.43
CA PHE A 181 12.70 -11.59 1.75
C PHE A 181 12.12 -12.53 2.82
N ALA A 182 10.80 -12.72 2.89
CA ALA A 182 10.19 -13.65 3.82
C ALA A 182 10.68 -15.09 3.60
N LYS A 183 10.76 -15.53 2.33
CA LYS A 183 11.32 -16.83 1.93
C LYS A 183 12.77 -17.02 2.40
N SER A 184 13.61 -16.00 2.34
CA SER A 184 15.02 -16.07 2.77
C SER A 184 15.18 -16.31 4.27
N TYR A 185 14.14 -16.09 5.07
CA TYR A 185 14.08 -16.40 6.51
C TYR A 185 13.35 -17.71 6.81
N GLY A 186 12.94 -18.48 5.77
CA GLY A 186 12.29 -19.79 5.92
C GLY A 186 10.77 -19.73 6.05
N PHE A 187 10.12 -18.59 5.79
CA PHE A 187 8.67 -18.41 5.97
C PHE A 187 7.85 -18.61 4.68
N ALA A 188 8.34 -19.38 3.71
CA ALA A 188 7.65 -19.53 2.43
C ALA A 188 6.29 -20.23 2.57
N GLU A 189 6.23 -21.37 3.28
CA GLU A 189 5.00 -22.15 3.43
C GLU A 189 3.98 -21.45 4.32
N GLU A 190 4.41 -20.82 5.41
CA GLU A 190 3.55 -20.05 6.32
C GLU A 190 2.97 -18.83 5.60
N LEU A 191 3.77 -18.14 4.77
CA LEU A 191 3.28 -17.03 3.97
C LEU A 191 2.25 -17.50 2.93
N ILE A 192 2.48 -18.62 2.28
CA ILE A 192 1.50 -19.25 1.37
C ILE A 192 0.20 -19.58 2.11
N GLY A 193 0.29 -20.14 3.31
CA GLY A 193 -0.85 -20.45 4.18
C GLY A 193 -1.67 -19.21 4.50
N GLY A 194 -1.02 -18.17 5.00
CA GLY A 194 -1.62 -16.88 5.33
C GLY A 194 -2.28 -16.22 4.11
N LEU A 195 -1.58 -16.17 2.97
CA LEU A 195 -2.11 -15.61 1.73
C LEU A 195 -3.37 -16.32 1.24
N LYS A 196 -3.44 -17.66 1.35
CA LYS A 196 -4.64 -18.42 1.01
C LYS A 196 -5.83 -18.02 1.89
N LYS A 197 -5.65 -17.98 3.21
CA LYS A 197 -6.69 -17.58 4.17
C LYS A 197 -7.18 -16.15 3.91
N LEU A 198 -6.25 -15.21 3.70
CA LEU A 198 -6.58 -13.83 3.38
C LEU A 198 -7.33 -13.70 2.04
N SER A 199 -6.96 -14.49 1.03
CA SER A 199 -7.64 -14.49 -0.27
C SER A 199 -9.08 -15.03 -0.18
N VAL A 200 -9.31 -16.06 0.62
CA VAL A 200 -10.68 -16.60 0.87
C VAL A 200 -11.53 -15.54 1.56
N LYS A 201 -11.01 -14.90 2.61
CA LYS A 201 -11.72 -13.85 3.36
C LYS A 201 -12.04 -12.61 2.51
N SER A 202 -11.16 -12.23 1.60
CA SER A 202 -11.37 -11.08 0.71
C SER A 202 -12.14 -11.42 -0.56
N LEU A 203 -12.60 -12.68 -0.73
CA LEU A 203 -13.28 -13.16 -1.94
C LEU A 203 -12.50 -12.83 -3.23
N SER A 204 -11.17 -12.97 -3.17
CA SER A 204 -10.31 -12.61 -4.27
C SER A 204 -10.54 -13.49 -5.50
N ASN A 205 -10.58 -12.89 -6.70
CA ASN A 205 -10.58 -13.66 -7.94
C ASN A 205 -9.24 -14.39 -8.10
N LEU A 206 -9.28 -15.72 -8.14
CA LEU A 206 -8.09 -16.55 -8.23
C LEU A 206 -7.55 -16.66 -9.66
N LEU A 207 -8.40 -16.47 -10.68
CA LEU A 207 -8.07 -16.63 -12.10
C LEU A 207 -8.47 -15.40 -12.93
N PRO A 208 -8.02 -14.19 -12.57
CA PRO A 208 -8.29 -13.01 -13.37
C PRO A 208 -7.55 -13.09 -14.71
N HIS A 209 -8.12 -12.49 -15.76
CA HIS A 209 -7.48 -12.41 -17.08
C HIS A 209 -6.14 -11.65 -16.99
N ALA A 210 -5.10 -12.15 -17.67
CA ALA A 210 -3.73 -11.60 -17.56
C ALA A 210 -3.64 -10.11 -17.94
N ALA A 211 -4.35 -9.67 -18.98
CA ALA A 211 -4.39 -8.26 -19.38
C ALA A 211 -5.05 -7.38 -18.30
N TYR A 212 -6.09 -7.89 -17.60
CA TYR A 212 -6.70 -7.18 -16.50
C TYR A 212 -5.76 -7.03 -15.30
N VAL A 213 -5.00 -8.08 -14.97
CA VAL A 213 -3.94 -8.03 -13.95
C VAL A 213 -2.87 -7.01 -14.33
N PHE A 214 -2.42 -7.02 -15.58
CA PHE A 214 -1.40 -6.11 -16.06
C PHE A 214 -1.80 -4.64 -15.87
N VAL A 215 -3.04 -4.29 -16.23
CA VAL A 215 -3.54 -2.90 -16.20
C VAL A 215 -3.96 -2.47 -14.79
N HIS A 216 -4.65 -3.32 -14.02
CA HIS A 216 -5.39 -2.89 -12.84
C HIS A 216 -4.85 -3.40 -11.50
N TYR A 217 -4.00 -4.46 -11.48
CA TYR A 217 -3.56 -5.04 -10.22
C TYR A 217 -2.24 -4.45 -9.76
N SER A 218 -2.26 -3.85 -8.58
CA SER A 218 -1.04 -3.42 -7.87
C SER A 218 -0.27 -4.57 -7.20
N HIS A 219 -0.93 -5.71 -6.98
CA HIS A 219 -0.33 -6.92 -6.40
C HIS A 219 -0.41 -8.08 -7.41
N PRO A 220 0.56 -9.00 -7.41
CA PRO A 220 0.44 -10.24 -8.17
C PRO A 220 -0.73 -11.08 -7.65
N THR A 221 -1.30 -11.94 -8.50
CA THR A 221 -2.35 -12.86 -8.06
C THR A 221 -1.80 -13.86 -7.02
N LEU A 222 -2.69 -14.44 -6.21
CA LEU A 222 -2.32 -15.47 -5.24
C LEU A 222 -1.49 -16.57 -5.90
N LEU A 223 -1.93 -17.09 -7.06
CA LEU A 223 -1.24 -18.16 -7.76
C LEU A 223 0.15 -17.76 -8.24
N GLN A 224 0.33 -16.53 -8.69
CA GLN A 224 1.65 -16.01 -9.09
C GLN A 224 2.59 -15.90 -7.89
N ARG A 225 2.11 -15.41 -6.74
CA ARG A 225 2.91 -15.32 -5.51
C ARG A 225 3.29 -16.71 -4.99
N MET A 226 2.32 -17.65 -4.94
CA MET A 226 2.59 -19.03 -4.54
C MET A 226 3.64 -19.71 -5.42
N LYS A 227 3.60 -19.47 -6.75
CA LYS A 227 4.60 -20.02 -7.69
C LYS A 227 6.00 -19.44 -7.43
N ALA A 228 6.11 -18.17 -7.08
CA ALA A 228 7.39 -17.52 -6.78
C ALA A 228 7.96 -17.91 -5.41
N LEU A 229 7.09 -18.24 -4.45
CA LEU A 229 7.48 -18.69 -3.10
C LEU A 229 7.96 -20.15 -3.07
N LYS A 230 7.46 -21.01 -3.94
CA LYS A 230 7.95 -22.38 -4.12
C LYS A 230 9.33 -22.39 -4.78
#